data_a8b8ba758255a5ebfd0ecf43d439d492
#
_entry.id   a8b8ba758255a5ebfd0ecf43d439d492
#
_cell.length_a   1.000
_cell.length_b   1.000
_cell.length_c   1.000
_cell.angle_alpha   90.00
_cell.angle_beta   90.00
_cell.angle_gamma   90.00
#
_symmetry.space_group_name_H-M   'P 1'
#
loop_
_entity.id
_entity.type
_entity.pdbx_description
1 polymer ?
#
loop_
_entity_poly.entity_id
_entity_poly.type
_entity_poly.pdbx_seq_one_letter_code
_entity_poly.pdbx_strand_id
1 'polypeptide(L)'
;EDLLDRNMVLEQQITNLEKALREQQLDSMAINSIRQVPQADYQLFKAHVIKNSLNLVDNYITLDKGSSSGIRSEMGVVDGNGIVGIVYETSPSYSVVISVLNSKSNISCKIIGSDYFGYLKWEHGDSRYAYLKDLPRHAEFNLGDTVVTSGFSTVFPEGIMVGTVDDMSDSNDGLSYCL
;
A
#
# COMPACT_ATOMS: atom_id res chain seq x y z
N GLU A 1 22.43 13.36 -40.40
CA GLU A 1 20.99 13.29 -40.11
C GLU A 1 20.57 11.87 -39.69
N ASP A 2 20.94 10.85 -40.47
CA ASP A 2 20.56 9.45 -40.26
C ASP A 2 21.10 8.81 -38.93
N LEU A 3 22.32 9.16 -38.49
CA LEU A 3 22.93 8.63 -37.26
C LEU A 3 22.33 9.24 -35.99
N LEU A 4 21.94 10.51 -36.03
CA LEU A 4 21.27 11.20 -34.93
C LEU A 4 19.84 10.66 -34.70
N ASP A 5 19.10 10.50 -35.80
CA ASP A 5 17.76 9.93 -35.76
C ASP A 5 17.76 8.49 -35.24
N ARG A 6 18.75 7.73 -35.66
CA ARG A 6 18.94 6.34 -35.20
C ARG A 6 19.29 6.28 -33.72
N ASN A 7 20.14 7.17 -33.22
CA ASN A 7 20.47 7.25 -31.81
C ASN A 7 19.26 7.63 -30.97
N MET A 8 18.47 8.60 -31.41
CA MET A 8 17.23 8.97 -30.71
C MET A 8 16.23 7.81 -30.63
N VAL A 9 16.06 7.03 -31.70
CA VAL A 9 15.17 5.88 -31.72
C VAL A 9 15.69 4.79 -30.77
N LEU A 10 17.00 4.53 -30.74
CA LEU A 10 17.58 3.54 -29.82
C LEU A 10 17.48 3.97 -28.35
N GLU A 11 17.71 5.23 -28.04
CA GLU A 11 17.53 5.77 -26.69
C GLU A 11 16.08 5.64 -26.22
N GLN A 12 15.11 5.92 -27.11
CA GLN A 12 13.69 5.73 -26.82
C GLN A 12 13.36 4.25 -26.57
N GLN A 13 13.93 3.33 -27.33
CA GLN A 13 13.73 1.90 -27.15
C GLN A 13 14.32 1.41 -25.82
N ILE A 14 15.52 1.87 -25.45
CA ILE A 14 16.17 1.55 -24.18
C ILE A 14 15.28 2.03 -23.03
N THR A 15 14.82 3.28 -23.05
CA THR A 15 13.94 3.84 -22.02
C THR A 15 12.64 3.04 -21.86
N ASN A 16 12.03 2.63 -22.97
CA ASN A 16 10.81 1.82 -22.95
C ASN A 16 11.05 0.42 -22.37
N LEU A 17 12.19 -0.21 -22.72
CA LEU A 17 12.57 -1.52 -22.19
C LEU A 17 12.90 -1.47 -20.70
N GLU A 18 13.62 -0.46 -20.26
CA GLU A 18 13.92 -0.24 -18.84
C GLU A 18 12.64 -0.04 -18.02
N LYS A 19 11.68 0.74 -18.57
CA LYS A 19 10.36 0.92 -17.94
C LYS A 19 9.60 -0.40 -17.82
N ALA A 20 9.53 -1.17 -18.89
CA ALA A 20 8.87 -2.47 -18.91
C ALA A 20 9.51 -3.47 -17.93
N LEU A 21 10.85 -3.48 -17.84
CA LEU A 21 11.59 -4.33 -16.91
C LEU A 21 11.32 -3.95 -15.45
N ARG A 22 11.27 -2.65 -15.16
CA ARG A 22 10.95 -2.12 -13.84
C ARG A 22 9.52 -2.45 -13.42
N GLU A 23 8.56 -2.31 -14.32
CA GLU A 23 7.16 -2.71 -14.10
C GLU A 23 7.05 -4.21 -13.80
N GLN A 24 7.74 -5.05 -14.57
CA GLN A 24 7.75 -6.50 -14.35
C GLN A 24 8.37 -6.90 -13.01
N GLN A 25 9.42 -6.21 -12.56
CA GLN A 25 10.03 -6.43 -11.25
C GLN A 25 9.09 -6.06 -10.11
N LEU A 26 8.42 -4.90 -10.20
CA LEU A 26 7.44 -4.46 -9.21
C LEU A 26 6.24 -5.42 -9.12
N ASP A 27 5.73 -5.87 -10.26
CA ASP A 27 4.67 -6.88 -10.31
C ASP A 27 5.10 -8.19 -9.63
N SER A 28 6.32 -8.64 -9.89
CA SER A 28 6.86 -9.86 -9.28
C SER A 28 7.02 -9.73 -7.76
N MET A 29 7.45 -8.57 -7.28
CA MET A 29 7.57 -8.29 -5.84
C MET A 29 6.19 -8.27 -5.16
N ALA A 30 5.20 -7.60 -5.75
CA ALA A 30 3.83 -7.56 -5.25
C ALA A 30 3.20 -8.96 -5.18
N ILE A 31 3.34 -9.75 -6.25
CA ILE A 31 2.84 -11.12 -6.29
C ILE A 31 3.54 -12.00 -5.26
N ASN A 32 4.84 -11.86 -5.06
CA ASN A 32 5.60 -12.66 -4.10
C ASN A 32 5.22 -12.29 -2.65
N SER A 33 4.99 -11.01 -2.36
CA SER A 33 4.53 -10.56 -1.04
C SER A 33 3.20 -11.20 -0.66
N ILE A 34 2.28 -11.33 -1.62
CA ILE A 34 0.96 -11.95 -1.40
C ILE A 34 1.06 -13.49 -1.36
N ARG A 35 1.92 -14.10 -2.18
CA ARG A 35 2.12 -15.56 -2.22
C ARG A 35 2.75 -16.15 -0.97
N GLN A 36 3.45 -15.35 -0.18
CA GLN A 36 4.03 -15.78 1.11
C GLN A 36 2.97 -15.87 2.22
N VAL A 37 1.75 -15.38 1.95
CA VAL A 37 0.63 -15.51 2.88
C VAL A 37 0.00 -16.89 2.73
N PRO A 38 0.06 -17.76 3.75
CA PRO A 38 -0.60 -19.05 3.70
C PRO A 38 -2.12 -18.89 3.60
N GLN A 39 -2.76 -19.64 2.72
CA GLN A 39 -4.21 -19.84 2.64
C GLN A 39 -5.06 -18.83 1.87
N ALA A 40 -4.69 -18.32 0.70
CA ALA A 40 -5.70 -17.58 -0.01
C ALA A 40 -5.69 -17.80 -1.52
N ASP A 41 -6.81 -18.21 -2.06
CA ASP A 41 -7.19 -18.03 -3.46
C ASP A 41 -7.55 -16.55 -3.69
N TYR A 42 -6.55 -15.64 -3.63
CA TYR A 42 -6.77 -14.24 -3.96
C TYR A 42 -6.73 -14.05 -5.48
N GLN A 43 -7.77 -13.42 -5.98
CA GLN A 43 -7.79 -12.94 -7.35
C GLN A 43 -7.14 -11.56 -7.42
N LEU A 44 -6.03 -11.46 -8.14
CA LEU A 44 -5.29 -10.21 -8.33
C LEU A 44 -5.70 -9.54 -9.65
N PHE A 45 -5.93 -8.23 -9.57
CA PHE A 45 -6.22 -7.38 -10.72
C PHE A 45 -5.13 -6.34 -10.87
N LYS A 46 -4.45 -6.33 -12.01
CA LYS A 46 -3.46 -5.30 -12.32
C LYS A 46 -4.14 -4.02 -12.78
N ALA A 47 -3.77 -2.89 -12.18
CA ALA A 47 -4.24 -1.57 -12.56
C ALA A 47 -3.09 -0.56 -12.46
N HIS A 48 -3.23 0.58 -13.16
CA HIS A 48 -2.26 1.68 -13.11
C HIS A 48 -2.87 2.88 -12.41
N VAL A 49 -2.05 3.61 -11.69
CA VAL A 49 -2.42 4.88 -11.07
C VAL A 49 -2.43 5.96 -12.14
N ILE A 50 -3.58 6.62 -12.36
CA ILE A 50 -3.73 7.73 -13.29
C ILE A 50 -3.83 9.08 -12.58
N LYS A 51 -4.16 9.09 -11.29
CA LYS A 51 -4.17 10.29 -10.45
C LYS A 51 -3.87 9.90 -9.00
N ASN A 52 -3.08 10.73 -8.32
CA ASN A 52 -2.76 10.57 -6.90
C ASN A 52 -2.71 11.94 -6.22
N SER A 53 -3.20 12.03 -4.98
CA SER A 53 -3.02 13.18 -4.10
C SER A 53 -2.22 12.76 -2.87
N LEU A 54 -1.34 13.65 -2.39
CA LEU A 54 -0.46 13.39 -1.23
C LEU A 54 -0.51 14.49 -0.17
N ASN A 55 -1.02 15.67 -0.54
CA ASN A 55 -0.91 16.88 0.28
C ASN A 55 -2.26 17.34 0.86
N LEU A 56 -3.25 16.48 0.87
CA LEU A 56 -4.57 16.75 1.43
C LEU A 56 -4.76 15.98 2.74
N VAL A 57 -5.74 16.36 3.53
CA VAL A 57 -6.18 15.59 4.70
C VAL A 57 -6.80 14.26 4.25
N ASP A 58 -7.59 14.31 3.19
CA ASP A 58 -8.23 13.16 2.56
C ASP A 58 -7.59 12.91 1.19
N ASN A 59 -6.62 12.03 1.10
CA ASN A 59 -5.95 11.69 -0.14
C ASN A 59 -6.61 10.50 -0.83
N TYR A 60 -6.75 10.62 -2.15
CA TYR A 60 -7.34 9.59 -3.01
C TYR A 60 -6.42 9.26 -4.18
N ILE A 61 -6.52 8.02 -4.63
CA ILE A 61 -5.83 7.51 -5.82
C ILE A 61 -6.89 7.08 -6.83
N THR A 62 -6.68 7.39 -8.11
CA THR A 62 -7.54 6.91 -9.19
C THR A 62 -6.80 5.88 -10.02
N LEU A 63 -7.45 4.75 -10.25
CA LEU A 63 -6.94 3.65 -11.07
C LEU A 63 -7.63 3.60 -12.44
N ASP A 64 -6.92 3.13 -13.46
CA ASP A 64 -7.37 2.96 -14.85
C ASP A 64 -8.26 1.73 -15.07
N LYS A 65 -8.68 1.06 -14.01
CA LYS A 65 -9.56 -0.11 -14.02
C LYS A 65 -10.73 0.07 -13.08
N GLY A 66 -11.87 -0.49 -13.47
CA GLY A 66 -13.11 -0.40 -12.69
C GLY A 66 -13.88 -1.71 -12.66
N SER A 67 -15.18 -1.62 -12.44
CA SER A 67 -16.06 -2.78 -12.26
C SER A 67 -16.10 -3.72 -13.48
N SER A 68 -15.93 -3.21 -14.70
CA SER A 68 -15.82 -4.04 -15.91
C SER A 68 -14.58 -4.95 -15.92
N SER A 69 -13.56 -4.61 -15.13
CA SER A 69 -12.34 -5.42 -14.94
C SER A 69 -12.40 -6.29 -13.68
N GLY A 70 -13.54 -6.34 -12.98
CA GLY A 70 -13.73 -7.15 -11.78
C GLY A 70 -13.39 -6.43 -10.47
N ILE A 71 -12.97 -5.15 -10.51
CA ILE A 71 -12.68 -4.38 -9.31
C ILE A 71 -13.99 -3.97 -8.61
N ARG A 72 -14.02 -4.11 -7.29
CA ARG A 72 -15.16 -3.79 -6.44
C ARG A 72 -14.73 -2.91 -5.27
N SER A 73 -15.69 -2.20 -4.69
CA SER A 73 -15.49 -1.50 -3.41
C SER A 73 -15.00 -2.48 -2.33
N GLU A 74 -14.24 -1.96 -1.38
CA GLU A 74 -13.64 -2.70 -0.27
C GLU A 74 -12.52 -3.70 -0.68
N MET A 75 -12.07 -3.71 -1.92
CA MET A 75 -10.87 -4.44 -2.30
C MET A 75 -9.63 -3.70 -1.81
N GLY A 76 -8.69 -4.44 -1.21
CA GLY A 76 -7.37 -3.93 -0.84
C GLY A 76 -6.51 -3.65 -2.07
N VAL A 77 -5.77 -2.56 -2.04
CA VAL A 77 -4.80 -2.19 -3.08
C VAL A 77 -3.39 -2.28 -2.50
N VAL A 78 -2.51 -2.97 -3.21
CA VAL A 78 -1.13 -3.22 -2.81
C VAL A 78 -0.19 -2.96 -3.97
N ASP A 79 1.07 -2.67 -3.66
CA ASP A 79 2.17 -2.59 -4.61
C ASP A 79 3.34 -3.49 -4.18
N GLY A 80 4.51 -3.32 -4.81
CA GLY A 80 5.71 -4.09 -4.47
C GLY A 80 6.28 -3.81 -3.07
N ASN A 81 5.86 -2.74 -2.41
CA ASN A 81 6.36 -2.32 -1.10
C ASN A 81 5.37 -2.63 0.03
N GLY A 82 4.09 -2.84 -0.29
CA GLY A 82 3.07 -3.14 0.70
C GLY A 82 1.70 -2.59 0.38
N ILE A 83 0.96 -2.18 1.43
CA ILE A 83 -0.39 -1.63 1.28
C ILE A 83 -0.37 -0.22 0.69
N VAL A 84 -1.33 0.05 -0.19
CA VAL A 84 -1.52 1.38 -0.83
C VAL A 84 -2.82 2.02 -0.38
N GLY A 85 -3.88 1.24 -0.21
CA GLY A 85 -5.18 1.74 0.19
C GLY A 85 -6.31 0.74 -0.03
N ILE A 86 -7.54 1.24 0.02
CA ILE A 86 -8.76 0.45 -0.12
C ILE A 86 -9.64 1.08 -1.20
N VAL A 87 -10.16 0.28 -2.11
CA VAL A 87 -11.10 0.74 -3.14
C VAL A 87 -12.37 1.27 -2.46
N TYR A 88 -12.63 2.55 -2.66
CA TYR A 88 -13.80 3.25 -2.12
C TYR A 88 -15.00 3.13 -3.06
N GLU A 89 -14.80 3.50 -4.32
CA GLU A 89 -15.86 3.54 -5.33
C GLU A 89 -15.34 3.07 -6.69
N THR A 90 -16.23 2.49 -7.49
CA THR A 90 -15.90 2.03 -8.84
C THR A 90 -16.92 2.53 -9.86
N SER A 91 -16.43 2.90 -11.03
CA SER A 91 -17.18 3.05 -12.27
C SER A 91 -16.85 1.89 -13.21
N PRO A 92 -17.47 1.77 -14.38
CA PRO A 92 -17.10 0.71 -15.33
C PRO A 92 -15.62 0.66 -15.68
N SER A 93 -14.96 1.84 -15.85
CA SER A 93 -13.60 1.93 -16.36
C SER A 93 -12.57 2.41 -15.34
N TYR A 94 -13.00 2.96 -14.20
CA TYR A 94 -12.11 3.57 -13.21
C TYR A 94 -12.50 3.18 -11.79
N SER A 95 -11.54 3.24 -10.89
CA SER A 95 -11.77 3.09 -9.45
C SER A 95 -11.11 4.20 -8.67
N VAL A 96 -11.75 4.61 -7.58
CA VAL A 96 -11.22 5.55 -6.60
C VAL A 96 -10.82 4.76 -5.35
N VAL A 97 -9.61 4.99 -4.87
CA VAL A 97 -9.01 4.32 -3.72
C VAL A 97 -8.82 5.35 -2.61
N ILE A 98 -9.26 5.03 -1.40
CA ILE A 98 -8.84 5.75 -0.19
C ILE A 98 -7.39 5.33 0.07
N SER A 99 -6.46 6.30 -0.02
CA SER A 99 -5.05 6.07 0.26
C SER A 99 -4.82 5.71 1.73
N VAL A 100 -3.74 5.00 2.04
CA VAL A 100 -3.26 4.87 3.43
C VAL A 100 -2.98 6.24 4.06
N LEU A 101 -2.62 7.24 3.24
CA LEU A 101 -2.43 8.64 3.63
C LEU A 101 -3.76 9.42 3.59
N ASN A 102 -4.79 8.91 4.24
CA ASN A 102 -6.11 9.52 4.30
C ASN A 102 -6.65 9.41 5.73
N SER A 103 -7.21 10.49 6.25
CA SER A 103 -7.73 10.54 7.62
C SER A 103 -8.82 9.49 7.91
N LYS A 104 -9.52 9.05 6.87
CA LYS A 104 -10.57 8.02 6.91
C LYS A 104 -10.03 6.60 6.81
N SER A 105 -8.74 6.43 6.48
CA SER A 105 -8.11 5.10 6.41
C SER A 105 -8.06 4.49 7.81
N ASN A 106 -8.43 3.22 7.90
CA ASN A 106 -8.41 2.46 9.14
C ASN A 106 -8.12 0.99 8.80
N ILE A 107 -6.86 0.60 8.88
CA ILE A 107 -6.40 -0.72 8.46
C ILE A 107 -5.89 -1.47 9.69
N SER A 108 -6.43 -2.66 9.93
CA SER A 108 -6.00 -3.50 11.03
C SER A 108 -4.62 -4.10 10.74
N CYS A 109 -3.68 -3.84 11.63
CA CYS A 109 -2.28 -4.23 11.52
C CYS A 109 -1.80 -4.95 12.78
N LYS A 110 -0.73 -5.71 12.65
CA LYS A 110 -0.03 -6.32 13.77
C LYS A 110 1.49 -6.21 13.61
N ILE A 111 2.20 -6.30 14.71
CA ILE A 111 3.66 -6.37 14.73
C ILE A 111 4.05 -7.84 14.58
N ILE A 112 4.99 -8.15 13.68
CA ILE A 112 5.48 -9.53 13.48
C ILE A 112 6.13 -10.05 14.78
N GLY A 113 5.78 -11.28 15.15
CA GLY A 113 6.29 -11.91 16.36
C GLY A 113 5.53 -11.54 17.64
N SER A 114 4.50 -10.70 17.52
CA SER A 114 3.58 -10.40 18.62
C SER A 114 2.14 -10.79 18.26
N ASP A 115 1.34 -11.07 19.29
CA ASP A 115 -0.11 -11.31 19.13
C ASP A 115 -0.93 -10.02 19.22
N TYR A 116 -0.25 -8.87 19.31
CA TYR A 116 -0.89 -7.59 19.46
C TYR A 116 -1.22 -6.98 18.10
N PHE A 117 -2.43 -6.46 17.98
CA PHE A 117 -2.90 -5.76 16.80
C PHE A 117 -3.40 -4.37 17.17
N GLY A 118 -3.35 -3.49 16.21
CA GLY A 118 -3.83 -2.12 16.29
C GLY A 118 -4.36 -1.66 14.93
N TYR A 119 -4.60 -0.37 14.80
CA TYR A 119 -5.10 0.23 13.58
C TYR A 119 -4.15 1.28 13.04
N LEU A 120 -3.79 1.13 11.77
CA LEU A 120 -3.02 2.13 11.05
C LEU A 120 -3.90 3.37 10.81
N LYS A 121 -3.42 4.53 11.27
CA LYS A 121 -4.03 5.84 11.09
C LYS A 121 -3.01 6.85 10.61
N TRP A 122 -3.38 7.59 9.57
CA TRP A 122 -2.61 8.76 9.17
C TRP A 122 -3.35 10.03 9.63
N GLU A 123 -2.63 10.93 10.31
CA GLU A 123 -3.21 12.12 10.94
C GLU A 123 -2.78 13.43 10.29
N HIS A 124 -2.55 13.41 9.00
CA HIS A 124 -2.06 14.57 8.25
C HIS A 124 -0.67 15.05 8.70
N GLY A 125 0.19 15.36 7.76
CA GLY A 125 1.57 15.80 8.02
C GLY A 125 2.55 15.14 7.08
N ASP A 126 3.61 14.56 7.64
CA ASP A 126 4.62 13.85 6.86
C ASP A 126 4.04 12.54 6.26
N SER A 127 4.14 12.41 4.94
CA SER A 127 3.64 11.23 4.22
C SER A 127 4.48 9.96 4.44
N ARG A 128 5.61 10.08 5.12
CA ARG A 128 6.50 8.95 5.45
C ARG A 128 6.07 8.21 6.71
N TYR A 129 5.25 8.83 7.55
CA TYR A 129 4.88 8.32 8.86
C TYR A 129 3.37 8.20 9.03
N ALA A 130 2.96 7.18 9.74
CA ALA A 130 1.60 6.97 10.21
C ALA A 130 1.62 6.49 11.66
N TYR A 131 0.46 6.40 12.30
CA TYR A 131 0.35 5.96 13.67
C TYR A 131 -0.30 4.57 13.73
N LEU A 132 0.28 3.69 14.53
CA LEU A 132 -0.36 2.45 14.92
C LEU A 132 -1.07 2.68 16.26
N LYS A 133 -2.39 2.77 16.23
CA LYS A 133 -3.25 3.08 17.38
C LYS A 133 -3.88 1.84 17.99
N ASP A 134 -4.39 2.00 19.22
CA ASP A 134 -5.15 0.97 19.95
C ASP A 134 -4.34 -0.29 20.26
N LEU A 135 -3.00 -0.19 20.32
CA LEU A 135 -2.18 -1.28 20.86
C LEU A 135 -2.37 -1.40 22.38
N PRO A 136 -2.43 -2.61 22.93
CA PRO A 136 -2.46 -2.81 24.38
C PRO A 136 -1.25 -2.18 25.05
N ARG A 137 -1.40 -1.57 26.22
CA ARG A 137 -0.31 -0.91 26.99
C ARG A 137 0.82 -1.84 27.40
N HIS A 138 0.54 -3.14 27.43
CA HIS A 138 1.52 -4.18 27.77
C HIS A 138 2.14 -4.83 26.52
N ALA A 139 1.91 -4.26 25.33
CA ALA A 139 2.52 -4.75 24.11
C ALA A 139 4.04 -4.52 24.17
N GLU A 140 4.80 -5.58 24.00
CA GLU A 140 6.25 -5.55 23.93
C GLU A 140 6.69 -5.60 22.47
N PHE A 141 7.43 -4.60 22.01
CA PHE A 141 8.01 -4.51 20.67
C PHE A 141 9.18 -3.54 20.69
N ASN A 142 9.96 -3.51 19.62
CA ASN A 142 11.18 -2.73 19.51
C ASN A 142 11.14 -1.81 18.28
N LEU A 143 12.00 -0.80 18.30
CA LEU A 143 12.28 0.00 17.10
C LEU A 143 12.78 -0.91 15.97
N GLY A 144 12.26 -0.70 14.75
CA GLY A 144 12.57 -1.49 13.58
C GLY A 144 11.74 -2.77 13.42
N ASP A 145 10.89 -3.11 14.39
CA ASP A 145 10.00 -4.26 14.23
C ASP A 145 9.04 -4.04 13.06
N THR A 146 8.81 -5.09 12.31
CA THR A 146 7.99 -5.05 11.10
C THR A 146 6.50 -5.09 11.44
N VAL A 147 5.75 -4.18 10.84
CA VAL A 147 4.30 -4.12 10.92
C VAL A 147 3.68 -4.65 9.63
N VAL A 148 2.70 -5.51 9.76
CA VAL A 148 1.98 -6.14 8.65
C VAL A 148 0.48 -6.09 8.88
N THR A 149 -0.30 -6.35 7.84
CA THR A 149 -1.75 -6.51 7.98
C THR A 149 -2.08 -7.69 8.90
N SER A 150 -3.10 -7.53 9.74
CA SER A 150 -3.46 -8.54 10.75
C SER A 150 -4.31 -9.69 10.22
N GLY A 151 -4.95 -9.52 9.06
CA GLY A 151 -5.91 -10.48 8.51
C GLY A 151 -7.29 -10.47 9.18
N PHE A 152 -7.54 -9.60 10.17
CA PHE A 152 -8.86 -9.51 10.83
C PHE A 152 -9.94 -8.84 9.98
N SER A 153 -9.57 -8.20 8.88
CA SER A 153 -10.53 -7.67 7.91
C SER A 153 -10.56 -8.53 6.64
N THR A 154 -11.67 -8.53 5.94
CA THR A 154 -11.81 -9.19 4.63
C THR A 154 -11.10 -8.44 3.49
N VAL A 155 -10.54 -7.27 3.79
CA VAL A 155 -9.92 -6.37 2.79
C VAL A 155 -8.51 -6.81 2.44
N PHE A 156 -7.72 -7.14 3.47
CA PHE A 156 -6.33 -7.58 3.29
C PHE A 156 -6.11 -8.93 3.97
N PRO A 157 -5.38 -9.85 3.31
CA PRO A 157 -4.88 -11.02 4.00
C PRO A 157 -3.89 -10.62 5.10
N GLU A 158 -3.63 -11.53 6.01
CA GLU A 158 -2.59 -11.38 7.01
C GLU A 158 -1.20 -11.36 6.34
N GLY A 159 -0.30 -10.52 6.84
CA GLY A 159 1.12 -10.57 6.50
C GLY A 159 1.57 -9.64 5.37
N ILE A 160 0.70 -8.79 4.81
CA ILE A 160 1.15 -7.78 3.85
C ILE A 160 1.90 -6.67 4.58
N MET A 161 3.04 -6.27 4.04
CA MET A 161 3.88 -5.20 4.59
C MET A 161 3.11 -3.88 4.74
N VAL A 162 3.28 -3.24 5.89
CA VAL A 162 2.73 -1.91 6.20
C VAL A 162 3.87 -0.93 6.43
N GLY A 163 4.81 -1.26 7.30
CA GLY A 163 5.94 -0.41 7.65
C GLY A 163 6.80 -1.03 8.74
N THR A 164 7.61 -0.21 9.37
CA THR A 164 8.44 -0.58 10.52
C THR A 164 8.26 0.43 11.64
N VAL A 165 8.33 0.00 12.88
CA VAL A 165 8.25 0.89 14.04
C VAL A 165 9.43 1.84 14.04
N ASP A 166 9.18 3.15 13.92
CA ASP A 166 10.21 4.21 13.87
C ASP A 166 10.34 4.96 15.19
N ASP A 167 9.24 5.17 15.91
CA ASP A 167 9.24 5.86 17.19
C ASP A 167 8.29 5.18 18.19
N MET A 168 8.74 5.06 19.42
CA MET A 168 7.99 4.48 20.55
C MET A 168 7.62 5.55 21.58
N SER A 169 7.82 6.83 21.28
CA SER A 169 7.37 7.91 22.17
C SER A 169 5.86 7.91 22.28
N ASP A 170 5.38 7.98 23.50
CA ASP A 170 3.94 8.08 23.78
C ASP A 170 3.34 9.25 23.01
N SER A 171 2.37 8.96 22.17
CA SER A 171 1.45 10.02 21.72
C SER A 171 0.70 10.60 22.93
N ASN A 172 0.11 11.78 22.79
CA ASN A 172 -0.62 12.45 23.86
C ASN A 172 -1.74 11.60 24.50
N ASP A 173 -2.14 10.52 23.85
CA ASP A 173 -3.14 9.54 24.33
C ASP A 173 -2.51 8.28 24.97
N GLY A 174 -1.17 8.13 24.93
CA GLY A 174 -0.42 7.00 25.51
C GLY A 174 -0.72 5.65 24.85
N LEU A 175 -1.25 5.62 23.63
CA LEU A 175 -1.69 4.40 22.93
C LEU A 175 -1.29 4.36 21.45
N SER A 176 -0.56 5.36 20.95
CA SER A 176 -0.21 5.46 19.53
C SER A 176 1.30 5.43 19.33
N TYR A 177 1.75 4.73 18.31
CA TYR A 177 3.15 4.58 17.94
C TYR A 177 3.36 4.99 16.49
N CYS A 178 4.51 5.62 16.19
CA CYS A 178 4.84 6.07 14.86
C CYS A 178 5.42 4.93 14.02
N LEU A 179 4.97 4.80 12.78
CA LEU A 179 5.41 3.80 11.80
C LEU A 179 6.07 4.48 10.62
#